data_595165b47058abb748ad4eed78cb9998
#
_entry.id   595165b47058abb748ad4eed78cb9998
#
_cell.length_a   1.000
_cell.length_b   1.000
_cell.length_c   1.000
_cell.angle_alpha   90.00
_cell.angle_beta   90.00
_cell.angle_gamma   90.00
#
_symmetry.space_group_name_H-M   'P 1'
#
loop_
_entity.id
_entity.type
_entity.pdbx_description
1 polymer ?
#
loop_
_entity_poly.entity_id
_entity_poly.type
_entity_poly.pdbx_seq_one_letter_code
_entity_poly.pdbx_strand_id
1 'polypeptide(L)'
;MSRSRDEHGRQNSPDRCTDGQKREVKLGVTDQRVEQSPARDEGTSNTELWSRIWERQNMRTALERVERNGGAPGIDGMTVEELRPYLREHWLEIREALDRESYQPKPVRRVEIPKPDGGKRMIGIPTVLDRLLQQAIAQVLTPLFEERFSDYSYGFRPGRSAHDAVNQAQIYLQEGNEWVVDIDLEKYFDRVNHDRLMARVARVVKDKRVLKRNSESRELTFYSCKERHNPMDSQRNIFGRQL
;
A
#
# COMPACT_ATOMS: atom_id res chain seq x y z
N MET A 1 16.06 68.35 -35.77
CA MET A 1 14.91 68.25 -36.65
C MET A 1 13.89 67.39 -35.99
N SER A 2 12.97 67.96 -35.18
CA SER A 2 11.65 68.38 -35.53
C SER A 2 10.79 67.31 -36.11
N ARG A 3 9.75 66.85 -35.51
CA ARG A 3 8.42 67.41 -35.00
C ARG A 3 7.67 66.19 -34.43
N SER A 4 7.11 66.25 -33.30
CA SER A 4 5.79 66.87 -32.82
C SER A 4 4.58 66.01 -33.16
N ARG A 5 3.89 65.64 -32.05
CA ARG A 5 2.40 65.72 -31.80
C ARG A 5 1.51 64.76 -32.58
N ASP A 6 0.52 64.09 -32.00
CA ASP A 6 -0.60 64.69 -31.26
C ASP A 6 -1.27 63.68 -30.32
N GLU A 7 -1.73 64.20 -29.23
CA GLU A 7 -2.71 63.70 -28.28
C GLU A 7 -4.07 63.47 -28.92
N HIS A 8 -4.78 62.43 -28.49
CA HIS A 8 -6.24 62.60 -28.24
C HIS A 8 -6.67 61.58 -27.19
N GLY A 9 -7.03 62.10 -26.06
CA GLY A 9 -7.69 61.44 -24.97
C GLY A 9 -9.17 61.13 -25.29
N ARG A 10 -9.64 60.09 -24.61
CA ARG A 10 -11.05 60.07 -24.17
C ARG A 10 -11.14 59.27 -22.89
N GLN A 11 -11.54 59.98 -21.88
CA GLN A 11 -12.14 59.49 -20.63
C GLN A 11 -13.35 58.60 -20.96
N ASN A 12 -13.51 57.52 -20.19
CA ASN A 12 -14.81 57.28 -19.58
C ASN A 12 -14.65 56.31 -18.39
N SER A 13 -15.23 56.74 -17.33
CA SER A 13 -15.36 56.11 -16.02
C SER A 13 -16.52 55.10 -16.00
N PRO A 14 -16.92 54.64 -14.82
CA PRO A 14 -16.85 53.24 -14.42
C PRO A 14 -18.24 52.59 -14.44
N ASP A 15 -18.35 51.35 -14.76
CA ASP A 15 -19.61 50.64 -14.51
C ASP A 15 -19.38 49.36 -13.69
N ARG A 16 -19.94 49.49 -12.49
CA ARG A 16 -20.70 48.53 -11.72
C ARG A 16 -20.14 47.11 -11.60
N CYS A 17 -19.55 46.87 -10.45
CA CYS A 17 -19.62 45.60 -9.79
C CYS A 17 -21.09 45.16 -9.66
N THR A 18 -21.49 44.18 -10.42
CA THR A 18 -22.71 43.42 -10.17
C THR A 18 -22.33 42.17 -9.37
N ASP A 19 -22.87 42.17 -8.20
CA ASP A 19 -23.25 41.08 -7.31
C ASP A 19 -22.90 39.67 -7.80
N GLY A 20 -21.76 39.15 -7.33
CA GLY A 20 -21.39 37.77 -7.44
C GLY A 20 -22.16 36.96 -6.40
N GLN A 21 -23.26 36.36 -6.79
CA GLN A 21 -23.93 35.34 -6.02
C GLN A 21 -22.93 34.25 -5.61
N LYS A 22 -22.63 34.21 -4.33
CA LYS A 22 -21.99 33.06 -3.68
C LYS A 22 -22.92 31.85 -3.84
N ARG A 23 -22.65 31.04 -4.84
CA ARG A 23 -23.20 29.68 -4.87
C ARG A 23 -22.51 28.91 -3.78
N GLU A 24 -23.14 28.75 -2.63
CA GLU A 24 -22.82 27.72 -1.68
C GLU A 24 -23.00 26.35 -2.38
N VAL A 25 -21.87 25.73 -2.73
CA VAL A 25 -21.87 24.33 -3.09
C VAL A 25 -22.10 23.57 -1.78
N LYS A 26 -23.35 23.23 -1.51
CA LYS A 26 -23.69 22.22 -0.53
C LYS A 26 -23.03 20.93 -1.01
N LEU A 27 -21.92 20.55 -0.40
CA LEU A 27 -21.43 19.19 -0.43
C LEU A 27 -22.51 18.32 0.22
N GLY A 28 -23.38 17.79 -0.60
CA GLY A 28 -24.27 16.70 -0.23
C GLY A 28 -23.42 15.46 0.03
N VAL A 29 -22.88 15.33 1.24
CA VAL A 29 -22.47 14.05 1.76
C VAL A 29 -23.77 13.27 1.96
N THR A 30 -24.24 12.65 0.90
CA THR A 30 -25.22 11.57 1.04
C THR A 30 -24.47 10.45 1.74
N ASP A 31 -24.78 10.31 3.02
CA ASP A 31 -24.52 9.12 3.79
C ASP A 31 -25.27 7.97 3.09
N GLN A 32 -24.62 7.39 2.07
CA GLN A 32 -25.09 6.16 1.48
C GLN A 32 -24.89 5.11 2.54
N ARG A 33 -25.97 4.88 3.31
CA ARG A 33 -26.20 3.63 4.02
C ARG A 33 -25.63 2.51 3.14
N VAL A 34 -24.57 1.91 3.64
CA VAL A 34 -24.09 0.63 3.15
C VAL A 34 -25.25 -0.34 3.38
N GLU A 35 -26.04 -0.55 2.34
CA GLU A 35 -27.03 -1.63 2.33
C GLU A 35 -26.26 -2.91 2.57
N GLN A 36 -26.59 -3.54 3.68
CA GLN A 36 -26.11 -4.86 4.05
C GLN A 36 -26.54 -5.82 2.95
N SER A 37 -25.62 -6.14 2.06
CA SER A 37 -25.78 -7.31 1.18
C SER A 37 -26.01 -8.53 2.06
N PRO A 38 -26.93 -9.45 1.68
CA PRO A 38 -27.29 -10.59 2.50
C PRO A 38 -26.02 -11.42 2.78
N ALA A 39 -25.86 -11.78 4.04
CA ALA A 39 -24.78 -12.62 4.54
C ALA A 39 -24.76 -13.92 3.71
N ARG A 40 -23.82 -14.01 2.77
CA ARG A 40 -23.43 -15.29 2.21
C ARG A 40 -22.66 -16.03 3.30
N ASP A 41 -22.89 -17.31 3.38
CA ASP A 41 -22.35 -18.25 4.36
C ASP A 41 -20.81 -18.18 4.42
N GLU A 42 -20.29 -17.14 5.10
CA GLU A 42 -18.85 -16.85 5.25
C GLU A 42 -18.23 -17.63 6.41
N GLY A 43 -19.01 -18.44 7.11
CA GLY A 43 -18.61 -19.06 8.37
C GLY A 43 -17.57 -20.15 8.24
N THR A 44 -17.57 -20.92 7.17
CA THR A 44 -16.72 -22.12 7.03
C THR A 44 -15.36 -21.82 6.38
N SER A 45 -15.29 -20.86 5.48
CA SER A 45 -14.07 -20.56 4.71
C SER A 45 -13.00 -19.82 5.52
N ASN A 46 -13.36 -19.07 6.54
CA ASN A 46 -12.47 -18.14 7.25
C ASN A 46 -11.78 -18.77 8.49
N THR A 47 -12.26 -19.91 8.97
CA THR A 47 -11.64 -20.67 10.08
C THR A 47 -10.51 -21.59 9.62
N GLU A 48 -10.40 -21.83 8.32
CA GLU A 48 -9.38 -22.70 7.72
C GLU A 48 -8.18 -21.94 7.14
N LEU A 49 -8.11 -20.61 7.34
CA LEU A 49 -7.04 -19.79 6.75
C LEU A 49 -5.65 -20.25 7.18
N TRP A 50 -5.50 -20.66 8.42
CA TRP A 50 -4.23 -21.19 8.93
C TRP A 50 -3.73 -22.38 8.11
N SER A 51 -4.59 -23.35 7.85
CA SER A 51 -4.25 -24.53 7.05
C SER A 51 -3.91 -24.16 5.61
N ARG A 52 -4.68 -23.28 5.02
CA ARG A 52 -4.47 -22.79 3.63
C ARG A 52 -3.15 -22.04 3.46
N ILE A 53 -2.74 -21.24 4.46
CA ILE A 53 -1.47 -20.51 4.42
C ILE A 53 -0.30 -21.47 4.26
N TRP A 54 -0.30 -22.56 5.03
CA TRP A 54 0.79 -23.54 5.06
C TRP A 54 0.59 -24.73 4.13
N GLU A 55 -0.43 -24.68 3.29
CA GLU A 55 -0.65 -25.70 2.26
C GLU A 55 0.52 -25.76 1.29
N ARG A 56 0.87 -26.98 0.88
CA ARG A 56 2.03 -27.25 0.01
C ARG A 56 2.05 -26.37 -1.24
N GLN A 57 0.90 -26.21 -1.90
CA GLN A 57 0.81 -25.43 -3.13
C GLN A 57 1.04 -23.94 -2.85
N ASN A 58 0.45 -23.39 -1.79
CA ASN A 58 0.64 -22.00 -1.41
C ASN A 58 2.10 -21.72 -1.03
N MET A 59 2.72 -22.62 -0.25
CA MET A 59 4.13 -22.50 0.14
C MET A 59 5.07 -22.59 -1.07
N ARG A 60 4.78 -23.45 -2.03
CA ARG A 60 5.55 -23.54 -3.27
C ARG A 60 5.48 -22.24 -4.06
N THR A 61 4.30 -21.69 -4.25
CA THR A 61 4.11 -20.40 -4.94
C THR A 61 4.80 -19.25 -4.20
N ALA A 62 4.76 -19.26 -2.86
CA ALA A 62 5.47 -18.28 -2.05
C ALA A 62 6.99 -18.39 -2.23
N LEU A 63 7.53 -19.60 -2.21
CA LEU A 63 8.94 -19.86 -2.43
C LEU A 63 9.40 -19.36 -3.81
N GLU A 64 8.69 -19.72 -4.87
CA GLU A 64 8.97 -19.27 -6.24
C GLU A 64 8.95 -17.74 -6.37
N ARG A 65 8.05 -17.06 -5.67
CA ARG A 65 8.02 -15.59 -5.64
C ARG A 65 9.20 -14.98 -4.90
N VAL A 66 9.58 -15.54 -3.75
CA VAL A 66 10.74 -15.08 -2.99
C VAL A 66 12.02 -15.30 -3.79
N GLU A 67 12.18 -16.44 -4.44
CA GLU A 67 13.31 -16.75 -5.32
C GLU A 67 13.38 -15.78 -6.52
N ARG A 68 12.26 -15.52 -7.18
CA ARG A 68 12.18 -14.56 -8.31
C ARG A 68 12.52 -13.13 -7.89
N ASN A 69 12.05 -12.71 -6.73
CA ASN A 69 12.30 -11.36 -6.21
C ASN A 69 13.76 -11.20 -5.75
N GLY A 70 14.45 -12.28 -5.41
CA GLY A 70 15.82 -12.24 -4.93
C GLY A 70 15.98 -11.37 -3.68
N GLY A 71 17.02 -10.56 -3.67
CA GLY A 71 17.27 -9.57 -2.63
C GLY A 71 18.30 -10.01 -1.61
N ALA A 72 18.81 -9.04 -0.86
CA ALA A 72 19.89 -9.23 0.10
C ALA A 72 19.48 -10.14 1.27
N PRO A 73 20.45 -10.87 1.88
CA PRO A 73 20.22 -11.69 3.07
C PRO A 73 19.82 -10.82 4.28
N GLY A 74 19.07 -11.43 5.19
CA GLY A 74 18.70 -10.82 6.47
C GLY A 74 19.85 -10.72 7.46
N ILE A 75 19.53 -10.64 8.76
CA ILE A 75 20.52 -10.58 9.83
C ILE A 75 21.25 -11.93 10.02
N ASP A 76 20.63 -13.02 9.59
CA ASP A 76 21.18 -14.37 9.67
C ASP A 76 22.16 -14.71 8.53
N GLY A 77 22.30 -13.81 7.56
CA GLY A 77 23.19 -13.99 6.43
C GLY A 77 22.72 -15.00 5.37
N MET A 78 21.58 -15.71 5.61
CA MET A 78 21.04 -16.68 4.66
C MET A 78 20.65 -16.01 3.35
N THR A 79 21.13 -16.56 2.24
CA THR A 79 20.77 -16.10 0.89
C THR A 79 19.49 -16.76 0.41
N VAL A 80 18.95 -16.27 -0.71
CA VAL A 80 17.72 -16.83 -1.31
C VAL A 80 17.99 -18.24 -1.85
N GLU A 81 19.17 -18.50 -2.38
CA GLU A 81 19.60 -19.80 -2.92
C GLU A 81 19.67 -20.88 -1.84
N GLU A 82 20.05 -20.51 -0.62
CA GLU A 82 20.16 -21.42 0.52
C GLU A 82 18.80 -21.76 1.14
N LEU A 83 17.74 -20.96 0.86
CA LEU A 83 16.43 -21.19 1.45
C LEU A 83 15.84 -22.55 1.11
N ARG A 84 15.91 -22.98 -0.14
CA ARG A 84 15.32 -24.27 -0.58
C ARG A 84 15.99 -25.50 0.06
N PRO A 85 17.32 -25.63 0.11
CA PRO A 85 17.99 -26.67 0.92
C PRO A 85 17.59 -26.61 2.39
N TYR A 86 17.63 -25.42 2.99
CA TYR A 86 17.27 -25.20 4.39
C TYR A 86 15.86 -25.69 4.72
N LEU A 87 14.87 -25.39 3.87
CA LEU A 87 13.49 -25.84 4.06
C LEU A 87 13.33 -27.36 3.95
N ARG A 88 14.16 -28.07 3.16
CA ARG A 88 14.10 -29.52 3.06
C ARG A 88 14.47 -30.20 4.39
N GLU A 89 15.38 -29.58 5.12
CA GLU A 89 15.89 -30.12 6.39
C GLU A 89 15.05 -29.72 7.59
N HIS A 90 14.61 -28.44 7.61
CA HIS A 90 14.01 -27.81 8.80
C HIS A 90 12.51 -27.53 8.70
N TRP A 91 11.84 -27.84 7.58
CA TRP A 91 10.44 -27.47 7.42
C TRP A 91 9.51 -28.05 8.48
N LEU A 92 9.73 -29.28 8.90
CA LEU A 92 8.91 -29.93 9.94
C LEU A 92 9.02 -29.18 11.27
N GLU A 93 10.22 -28.82 11.68
CA GLU A 93 10.48 -28.06 12.92
C GLU A 93 9.84 -26.67 12.86
N ILE A 94 10.01 -25.97 11.72
CA ILE A 94 9.42 -24.66 11.49
C ILE A 94 7.89 -24.76 11.54
N ARG A 95 7.32 -25.76 10.89
CA ARG A 95 5.88 -25.98 10.86
C ARG A 95 5.33 -26.27 12.25
N GLU A 96 5.98 -27.12 13.03
CA GLU A 96 5.61 -27.38 14.42
C GLU A 96 5.68 -26.10 15.28
N ALA A 97 6.74 -25.31 15.12
CA ALA A 97 6.87 -24.06 15.84
C ALA A 97 5.77 -23.06 15.48
N LEU A 98 5.36 -23.02 14.21
CA LEU A 98 4.22 -22.21 13.74
C LEU A 98 2.89 -22.70 14.35
N ASP A 99 2.64 -24.01 14.35
CA ASP A 99 1.41 -24.61 14.87
C ASP A 99 1.30 -24.49 16.40
N ARG A 100 2.42 -24.52 17.12
CA ARG A 100 2.51 -24.27 18.57
C ARG A 100 2.57 -22.78 18.92
N GLU A 101 2.49 -21.90 17.93
CA GLU A 101 2.62 -20.43 18.09
C GLU A 101 3.92 -20.00 18.79
N SER A 102 4.97 -20.81 18.72
CA SER A 102 6.28 -20.57 19.35
C SER A 102 7.32 -20.00 18.39
N TYR A 103 7.02 -19.96 17.09
CA TYR A 103 7.94 -19.37 16.11
C TYR A 103 8.06 -17.86 16.33
N GLN A 104 9.29 -17.36 16.47
CA GLN A 104 9.58 -15.95 16.59
C GLN A 104 10.34 -15.46 15.36
N PRO A 105 9.83 -14.43 14.65
CA PRO A 105 10.56 -13.81 13.55
C PRO A 105 11.87 -13.21 14.04
N LYS A 106 12.90 -13.29 13.22
CA LYS A 106 14.20 -12.67 13.55
C LYS A 106 14.16 -11.16 13.33
N PRO A 107 14.98 -10.40 14.08
CA PRO A 107 15.14 -8.96 13.84
C PRO A 107 15.56 -8.67 12.40
N VAL A 108 15.14 -7.53 11.87
CA VAL A 108 15.51 -7.09 10.52
C VAL A 108 16.93 -6.54 10.49
N ARG A 109 17.67 -6.81 9.43
CA ARG A 109 18.95 -6.17 9.15
C ARG A 109 18.72 -4.75 8.63
N ARG A 110 19.21 -3.75 9.34
CA ARG A 110 19.09 -2.35 8.94
C ARG A 110 20.19 -1.96 7.95
N VAL A 111 19.81 -1.30 6.86
CA VAL A 111 20.72 -0.80 5.82
C VAL A 111 20.35 0.64 5.49
N GLU A 112 21.34 1.52 5.42
CA GLU A 112 21.15 2.90 4.98
C GLU A 112 21.33 2.99 3.46
N ILE A 113 20.38 3.62 2.79
CA ILE A 113 20.46 3.89 1.35
C ILE A 113 20.47 5.42 1.16
N PRO A 114 21.41 5.97 0.38
CA PRO A 114 21.43 7.39 0.07
C PRO A 114 20.21 7.76 -0.77
N LYS A 115 19.60 8.91 -0.48
CA LYS A 115 18.54 9.50 -1.29
C LYS A 115 19.13 10.41 -2.35
N PRO A 116 18.42 10.63 -3.48
CA PRO A 116 18.86 11.56 -4.52
C PRO A 116 19.01 13.02 -4.02
N ASP A 117 18.27 13.39 -2.98
CA ASP A 117 18.29 14.71 -2.34
C ASP A 117 19.40 14.89 -1.28
N GLY A 118 20.32 13.92 -1.16
CA GLY A 118 21.43 13.93 -0.21
C GLY A 118 21.09 13.41 1.19
N GLY A 119 19.83 13.05 1.43
CA GLY A 119 19.42 12.41 2.69
C GLY A 119 19.76 10.93 2.73
N LYS A 120 19.56 10.29 3.90
CA LYS A 120 19.69 8.84 4.06
C LYS A 120 18.31 8.23 4.30
N ARG A 121 18.13 7.03 3.78
CA ARG A 121 16.93 6.23 4.01
C ARG A 121 17.34 4.93 4.66
N MET A 122 16.69 4.61 5.77
CA MET A 122 16.88 3.34 6.45
C MET A 122 15.94 2.29 5.85
N ILE A 123 16.45 1.10 5.56
CA ILE A 123 15.66 -0.05 5.11
C ILE A 123 15.93 -1.22 6.05
N GLY A 124 14.87 -1.87 6.49
CA GLY A 124 14.97 -3.12 7.23
C GLY A 124 14.81 -4.30 6.28
N ILE A 125 15.74 -5.24 6.31
CA ILE A 125 15.75 -6.45 5.49
C ILE A 125 15.41 -7.63 6.40
N PRO A 126 14.21 -8.24 6.27
CA PRO A 126 13.85 -9.46 7.00
C PRO A 126 14.68 -10.64 6.53
N THR A 127 14.76 -11.70 7.34
CA THR A 127 15.37 -12.96 6.89
C THR A 127 14.62 -13.53 5.68
N VAL A 128 15.29 -14.37 4.91
CA VAL A 128 14.66 -14.98 3.72
C VAL A 128 13.52 -15.90 4.14
N LEU A 129 13.65 -16.58 5.27
CA LEU A 129 12.58 -17.41 5.86
C LEU A 129 11.37 -16.55 6.26
N ASP A 130 11.58 -15.43 6.97
CA ASP A 130 10.47 -14.54 7.34
C ASP A 130 9.78 -13.96 6.11
N ARG A 131 10.54 -13.63 5.05
CA ARG A 131 9.96 -13.20 3.76
C ARG A 131 9.07 -14.28 3.13
N LEU A 132 9.48 -15.54 3.20
CA LEU A 132 8.68 -16.67 2.72
C LEU A 132 7.37 -16.79 3.49
N LEU A 133 7.43 -16.78 4.82
CA LEU A 133 6.24 -16.89 5.68
C LEU A 133 5.28 -15.71 5.45
N GLN A 134 5.80 -14.49 5.36
CA GLN A 134 5.01 -13.30 5.04
C GLN A 134 4.37 -13.38 3.66
N GLN A 135 5.10 -13.89 2.65
CA GLN A 135 4.59 -14.08 1.30
C GLN A 135 3.45 -15.11 1.28
N ALA A 136 3.59 -16.21 2.02
CA ALA A 136 2.54 -17.23 2.11
C ALA A 136 1.25 -16.68 2.75
N ILE A 137 1.38 -15.88 3.81
CA ILE A 137 0.26 -15.20 4.46
C ILE A 137 -0.40 -14.20 3.48
N ALA A 138 0.40 -13.36 2.83
CA ALA A 138 -0.10 -12.35 1.91
C ALA A 138 -0.91 -12.95 0.76
N GLN A 139 -0.49 -14.08 0.21
CA GLN A 139 -1.19 -14.75 -0.91
C GLN A 139 -2.61 -15.20 -0.53
N VAL A 140 -2.80 -15.65 0.71
CA VAL A 140 -4.10 -16.12 1.20
C VAL A 140 -4.98 -14.95 1.64
N LEU A 141 -4.39 -13.90 2.21
CA LEU A 141 -5.15 -12.74 2.69
C LEU A 141 -5.52 -11.76 1.58
N THR A 142 -4.68 -11.58 0.56
CA THR A 142 -4.93 -10.60 -0.51
C THR A 142 -6.32 -10.74 -1.15
N PRO A 143 -6.79 -11.93 -1.56
CA PRO A 143 -8.12 -12.08 -2.15
C PRO A 143 -9.27 -11.64 -1.23
N LEU A 144 -9.11 -11.83 0.09
CA LEU A 144 -10.15 -11.45 1.07
C LEU A 144 -10.32 -9.93 1.20
N PHE A 145 -9.27 -9.17 0.91
CA PHE A 145 -9.29 -7.71 0.95
C PHE A 145 -9.55 -7.09 -0.42
N GLU A 146 -9.23 -7.80 -1.50
CA GLU A 146 -9.35 -7.28 -2.87
C GLU A 146 -10.76 -6.82 -3.20
N GLU A 147 -11.77 -7.59 -2.79
CA GLU A 147 -13.19 -7.28 -3.00
C GLU A 147 -13.68 -6.04 -2.22
N ARG A 148 -12.87 -5.56 -1.26
CA ARG A 148 -13.22 -4.42 -0.38
C ARG A 148 -12.54 -3.13 -0.77
N PHE A 149 -11.63 -3.18 -1.71
CA PHE A 149 -10.95 -1.99 -2.20
C PHE A 149 -11.80 -1.25 -3.23
N SER A 150 -11.72 0.08 -3.21
CA SER A 150 -12.35 0.92 -4.23
C SER A 150 -11.84 0.57 -5.62
N ASP A 151 -12.70 0.65 -6.62
CA ASP A 151 -12.32 0.46 -8.03
C ASP A 151 -11.32 1.50 -8.52
N TYR A 152 -11.24 2.64 -7.86
CA TYR A 152 -10.29 3.72 -8.13
C TYR A 152 -8.96 3.58 -7.36
N SER A 153 -8.76 2.51 -6.63
CA SER A 153 -7.48 2.19 -5.97
C SER A 153 -6.62 1.33 -6.89
N TYR A 154 -5.45 1.82 -7.27
CA TYR A 154 -4.57 1.16 -8.25
C TYR A 154 -3.27 0.64 -7.64
N GLY A 155 -2.82 1.21 -6.53
CA GLY A 155 -1.54 0.87 -5.93
C GLY A 155 -1.52 -0.51 -5.26
N PHE A 156 -0.50 -1.33 -5.57
CA PHE A 156 -0.22 -2.62 -4.92
C PHE A 156 -1.34 -3.65 -4.98
N ARG A 157 -2.20 -3.58 -5.97
CA ARG A 157 -3.30 -4.53 -6.21
C ARG A 157 -2.98 -5.47 -7.36
N PRO A 158 -3.38 -6.76 -7.28
CA PRO A 158 -3.27 -7.69 -8.39
C PRO A 158 -4.03 -7.19 -9.62
N GLY A 159 -3.41 -7.29 -10.80
CA GLY A 159 -4.05 -6.89 -12.05
C GLY A 159 -4.31 -5.39 -12.24
N ARG A 160 -3.76 -4.54 -11.37
CA ARG A 160 -3.82 -3.08 -11.45
C ARG A 160 -2.44 -2.48 -11.62
N SER A 161 -2.31 -1.40 -12.38
CA SER A 161 -1.05 -0.73 -12.65
C SER A 161 -1.13 0.79 -12.51
N ALA A 162 0.03 1.44 -12.44
CA ALA A 162 0.11 2.90 -12.47
C ALA A 162 -0.41 3.46 -13.80
N HIS A 163 -0.24 2.73 -14.91
CA HIS A 163 -0.78 3.14 -16.22
C HIS A 163 -2.31 3.18 -16.21
N ASP A 164 -2.97 2.26 -15.53
CA ASP A 164 -4.44 2.28 -15.40
C ASP A 164 -4.90 3.51 -14.63
N ALA A 165 -4.17 3.92 -13.58
CA ALA A 165 -4.45 5.15 -12.85
C ALA A 165 -4.29 6.39 -13.74
N VAL A 166 -3.23 6.45 -14.57
CA VAL A 166 -3.00 7.56 -15.51
C VAL A 166 -4.10 7.60 -16.57
N ASN A 167 -4.46 6.45 -17.14
CA ASN A 167 -5.55 6.38 -18.11
C ASN A 167 -6.88 6.88 -17.51
N GLN A 168 -7.19 6.51 -16.28
CA GLN A 168 -8.39 7.00 -15.60
C GLN A 168 -8.34 8.51 -15.36
N ALA A 169 -7.19 9.05 -14.99
CA ALA A 169 -7.02 10.50 -14.86
C ALA A 169 -7.22 11.23 -16.19
N GLN A 170 -6.73 10.67 -17.31
CA GLN A 170 -6.98 11.22 -18.65
C GLN A 170 -8.46 11.26 -19.00
N ILE A 171 -9.21 10.20 -18.66
CA ILE A 171 -10.67 10.16 -18.87
C ILE A 171 -11.34 11.30 -18.12
N TYR A 172 -11.00 11.52 -16.85
CA TYR A 172 -11.56 12.61 -16.07
C TYR A 172 -11.27 14.00 -16.67
N LEU A 173 -10.06 14.22 -17.18
CA LEU A 173 -9.72 15.46 -17.88
C LEU A 173 -10.54 15.65 -19.17
N GLN A 174 -10.77 14.58 -19.94
CA GLN A 174 -11.60 14.61 -21.15
C GLN A 174 -13.08 14.88 -20.85
N GLU A 175 -13.56 14.47 -19.67
CA GLU A 175 -14.91 14.78 -19.16
C GLU A 175 -15.05 16.22 -18.68
N GLY A 176 -13.98 17.03 -18.73
CA GLY A 176 -13.99 18.45 -18.34
C GLY A 176 -13.67 18.72 -16.87
N ASN A 177 -13.12 17.75 -16.14
CA ASN A 177 -12.64 17.97 -14.78
C ASN A 177 -11.27 18.66 -14.81
N GLU A 178 -11.23 19.97 -14.55
CA GLU A 178 -10.01 20.80 -14.63
C GLU A 178 -9.25 20.89 -13.30
N TRP A 179 -9.90 20.58 -12.19
CA TRP A 179 -9.31 20.72 -10.87
C TRP A 179 -8.77 19.40 -10.33
N VAL A 180 -7.50 19.40 -9.92
CA VAL A 180 -6.84 18.27 -9.30
C VAL A 180 -6.51 18.59 -7.85
N VAL A 181 -6.92 17.73 -6.92
CA VAL A 181 -6.55 17.81 -5.52
C VAL A 181 -5.57 16.68 -5.22
N ASP A 182 -4.32 17.03 -4.91
CA ASP A 182 -3.29 16.07 -4.50
C ASP A 182 -3.23 16.01 -2.96
N ILE A 183 -3.46 14.81 -2.40
CA ILE A 183 -3.43 14.57 -0.96
C ILE A 183 -2.44 13.45 -0.66
N ASP A 184 -1.44 13.74 0.16
CA ASP A 184 -0.46 12.76 0.63
C ASP A 184 -0.41 12.71 2.15
N LEU A 185 -0.24 11.51 2.70
CA LEU A 185 -0.13 11.29 4.14
C LEU A 185 1.34 11.17 4.55
N GLU A 186 1.85 12.21 5.18
CA GLU A 186 3.24 12.23 5.67
C GLU A 186 3.51 11.09 6.65
N LYS A 187 4.53 10.28 6.31
CA LYS A 187 4.99 9.17 7.17
C LYS A 187 3.84 8.25 7.61
N TYR A 188 2.92 7.95 6.70
CA TYR A 188 1.73 7.15 7.00
C TYR A 188 2.06 5.84 7.71
N PHE A 189 3.01 5.06 7.20
CA PHE A 189 3.40 3.78 7.80
C PHE A 189 4.04 3.93 9.18
N ASP A 190 4.68 5.05 9.48
CA ASP A 190 5.27 5.34 10.78
C ASP A 190 4.23 5.77 11.82
N ARG A 191 3.12 6.34 11.34
CA ARG A 191 2.08 6.96 12.18
C ARG A 191 0.80 6.13 12.29
N VAL A 192 0.66 5.07 11.50
CA VAL A 192 -0.53 4.22 11.55
C VAL A 192 -0.66 3.58 12.94
N ASN A 193 -1.82 3.75 13.57
CA ASN A 193 -2.11 3.09 14.83
C ASN A 193 -2.33 1.59 14.59
N HIS A 194 -1.45 0.77 15.15
CA HIS A 194 -1.42 -0.66 14.93
C HIS A 194 -2.68 -1.37 15.47
N ASP A 195 -3.19 -0.95 16.61
CA ASP A 195 -4.39 -1.56 17.20
C ASP A 195 -5.62 -1.31 16.33
N ARG A 196 -5.76 -0.08 15.82
CA ARG A 196 -6.82 0.26 14.86
C ARG A 196 -6.69 -0.52 13.57
N LEU A 197 -5.46 -0.71 13.06
CA LEU A 197 -5.21 -1.51 11.86
C LEU A 197 -5.62 -2.96 12.11
N MET A 198 -5.18 -3.57 13.23
CA MET A 198 -5.54 -4.95 13.56
C MET A 198 -7.02 -5.12 13.83
N ALA A 199 -7.67 -4.15 14.47
CA ALA A 199 -9.12 -4.18 14.62
C ALA A 199 -9.86 -4.18 13.26
N ARG A 200 -9.33 -3.46 12.25
CA ARG A 200 -9.87 -3.51 10.89
C ARG A 200 -9.60 -4.85 10.20
N VAL A 201 -8.39 -5.39 10.34
CA VAL A 201 -8.05 -6.71 9.79
C VAL A 201 -8.93 -7.79 10.42
N ALA A 202 -9.18 -7.75 11.72
CA ALA A 202 -10.03 -8.69 12.44
C ALA A 202 -11.52 -8.65 12.03
N ARG A 203 -11.97 -7.60 11.35
CA ARG A 203 -13.32 -7.58 10.75
C ARG A 203 -13.44 -8.55 9.60
N VAL A 204 -12.35 -8.80 8.88
CA VAL A 204 -12.28 -9.67 7.70
C VAL A 204 -11.72 -11.04 8.06
N VAL A 205 -10.59 -11.08 8.75
CA VAL A 205 -9.89 -12.30 9.14
C VAL A 205 -10.40 -12.73 10.51
N LYS A 206 -10.99 -13.92 10.61
CA LYS A 206 -11.55 -14.46 11.87
C LYS A 206 -10.66 -15.49 12.54
N ASP A 207 -9.66 -16.02 11.82
CA ASP A 207 -8.71 -16.97 12.38
C ASP A 207 -7.74 -16.26 13.35
N LYS A 208 -7.86 -16.60 14.64
CA LYS A 208 -7.08 -15.98 15.72
C LYS A 208 -5.57 -16.21 15.58
N ARG A 209 -5.15 -17.40 15.07
CA ARG A 209 -3.74 -17.74 14.86
C ARG A 209 -3.13 -16.84 13.77
N VAL A 210 -3.88 -16.62 12.70
CA VAL A 210 -3.46 -15.71 11.62
C VAL A 210 -3.36 -14.28 12.12
N LEU A 211 -4.32 -13.81 12.93
CA LEU A 211 -4.29 -12.47 13.51
C LEU A 211 -3.09 -12.28 14.44
N LYS A 212 -2.84 -13.25 15.33
CA LYS A 212 -1.68 -13.22 16.24
C LYS A 212 -0.38 -13.21 15.46
N ARG A 213 -0.23 -14.11 14.49
CA ARG A 213 0.95 -14.19 13.64
C ARG A 213 1.21 -12.91 12.86
N ASN A 214 0.16 -12.32 12.31
CA ASN A 214 0.25 -11.05 11.60
C ASN A 214 0.65 -9.90 12.54
N SER A 215 0.19 -9.90 13.79
CA SER A 215 0.59 -8.94 14.82
C SER A 215 2.08 -9.04 15.17
N GLU A 216 2.59 -10.23 15.45
CA GLU A 216 4.00 -10.50 15.79
C GLU A 216 4.95 -10.18 14.63
N SER A 217 4.61 -10.58 13.42
CA SER A 217 5.38 -10.23 12.21
C SER A 217 5.43 -8.72 11.98
N ARG A 218 4.44 -7.98 12.45
CA ARG A 218 4.37 -6.54 12.32
C ARG A 218 5.34 -5.80 13.23
N GLU A 219 5.48 -6.19 14.47
CA GLU A 219 6.44 -5.52 15.35
C GLU A 219 7.84 -5.54 14.74
N LEU A 220 8.19 -6.59 14.02
CA LEU A 220 9.48 -6.72 13.34
C LEU A 220 9.47 -6.14 11.92
N THR A 221 8.37 -6.26 11.19
CA THR A 221 8.26 -5.78 9.80
C THR A 221 7.91 -4.29 9.73
N PHE A 222 7.18 -3.73 10.70
CA PHE A 222 6.91 -2.29 10.77
C PHE A 222 8.10 -1.48 11.27
N TYR A 223 8.94 -2.02 12.13
CA TYR A 223 10.27 -1.44 12.32
C TYR A 223 11.09 -1.46 11.03
N SER A 224 10.83 -2.40 10.13
CA SER A 224 11.40 -2.50 8.79
C SER A 224 10.68 -1.62 7.77
N CYS A 225 9.36 -1.45 7.86
CA CYS A 225 8.57 -0.58 6.98
C CYS A 225 8.62 0.88 7.39
N LYS A 226 9.02 1.19 8.65
CA LYS A 226 9.34 2.58 9.02
C LYS A 226 10.26 3.23 7.99
N GLU A 227 10.91 2.42 7.20
CA GLU A 227 12.01 2.80 6.35
C GLU A 227 11.93 2.25 4.93
N ARG A 228 10.86 1.54 4.56
CA ARG A 228 10.65 1.22 3.16
C ARG A 228 10.13 2.44 2.41
N HIS A 229 10.63 2.58 1.22
CA HIS A 229 10.10 3.46 0.19
C HIS A 229 8.59 3.57 0.34
N ASN A 230 8.12 4.78 0.62
CA ASN A 230 6.71 5.07 0.42
C ASN A 230 6.47 4.83 -1.08
N PRO A 231 5.68 3.84 -1.46
CA PRO A 231 5.44 3.57 -2.89
C PRO A 231 4.75 4.73 -3.60
N MET A 232 4.16 5.66 -2.83
CA MET A 232 3.62 6.92 -3.35
C MET A 232 4.72 7.90 -3.82
N ASP A 233 5.96 7.80 -3.33
CA ASP A 233 7.07 8.60 -3.89
C ASP A 233 7.41 8.18 -5.33
N SER A 234 7.16 6.92 -5.68
CA SER A 234 7.27 6.46 -7.08
C SER A 234 6.14 7.01 -7.94
N GLN A 235 4.96 7.22 -7.37
CA GLN A 235 3.81 7.81 -8.08
C GLN A 235 3.92 9.34 -8.20
N ARG A 236 4.48 10.05 -7.21
CA ARG A 236 4.79 11.49 -7.33
C ARG A 236 5.69 11.79 -8.53
N ASN A 237 6.68 10.94 -8.78
CA ASN A 237 7.57 11.13 -9.92
C ASN A 237 6.91 10.94 -11.29
N ILE A 238 5.75 10.26 -11.34
CA ILE A 238 4.99 10.09 -12.58
C ILE A 238 4.12 11.33 -12.85
N PHE A 239 3.49 11.89 -11.82
CA PHE A 239 2.60 13.07 -11.97
C PHE A 239 3.35 14.42 -11.93
N GLY A 240 4.49 14.50 -11.26
CA GLY A 240 5.25 15.76 -11.10
C GLY A 240 6.20 16.12 -12.25
N ARG A 241 6.31 15.31 -13.30
CA ARG A 241 7.18 15.59 -14.47
C ARG A 241 6.45 15.82 -15.78
N GLN A 242 5.12 15.83 -15.79
CA GLN A 242 4.32 16.00 -17.03
C GLN A 242 3.28 17.13 -16.96
N LEU A 243 3.38 18.00 -16.01
CA LEU A 243 2.74 19.33 -16.00
C LEU A 243 3.87 20.37 -15.97
#